data_7a4db1a048df6bc463770bd303d8ee42
#
_entry.id   7a4db1a048df6bc463770bd303d8ee42
#
_cell.length_a   1.000
_cell.length_b   1.000
_cell.length_c   1.000
_cell.angle_alpha   90.00
_cell.angle_beta   90.00
_cell.angle_gamma   90.00
#
_symmetry.space_group_name_H-M   'P 1'
#
loop_
_entity.id
_entity.type
_entity.pdbx_description
1 polymer ?
#
loop_
_entity_poly.entity_id
_entity_poly.type
_entity_poly.pdbx_seq_one_letter_code
_entity_poly.pdbx_strand_id
1 'polypeptide(L)'
;MAGVLLACVGLLVLLVRAASAGRTDQIVAFGVYGLSLVALYSASTLYHLLVLSPAGVARLRRVDHMMIFVLIAGTYTPFCLLALEGAWRVGLLSVIWSLAACGIMLKLFWMEAPRWLSVALYLGLGWVGVIAAPALFLAVPTGGIAWVLGGGLLYTAGALIYWQKRPNLVPGMLGFHELWHLFVVAGSACHFWAVLHYVAPLA
;
A
#
# COMPACT_ATOMS: atom_id res chain seq x y z
N MET A 1 11.97 3.71 -10.65
CA MET A 1 11.88 2.71 -11.75
C MET A 1 11.86 1.27 -11.23
N ALA A 2 12.80 0.84 -10.37
CA ALA A 2 12.80 -0.55 -9.87
C ALA A 2 11.45 -0.97 -9.23
N GLY A 3 10.82 -0.09 -8.44
CA GLY A 3 9.52 -0.39 -7.83
C GLY A 3 8.40 -0.70 -8.83
N VAL A 4 8.36 0.01 -9.98
CA VAL A 4 7.37 -0.27 -11.03
C VAL A 4 7.58 -1.66 -11.63
N LEU A 5 8.82 -2.00 -11.96
CA LEU A 5 9.14 -3.32 -12.52
C LEU A 5 8.79 -4.45 -11.54
N LEU A 6 9.16 -4.29 -10.27
CA LEU A 6 8.81 -5.26 -9.21
C LEU A 6 7.30 -5.39 -9.04
N ALA A 7 6.55 -4.27 -9.08
CA ALA A 7 5.10 -4.29 -8.98
C ALA A 7 4.44 -4.98 -10.18
N CYS A 8 4.92 -4.74 -11.40
CA CYS A 8 4.41 -5.41 -12.60
C CYS A 8 4.69 -6.92 -12.57
N VAL A 9 5.92 -7.32 -12.19
CA VAL A 9 6.27 -8.75 -12.04
C VAL A 9 5.42 -9.38 -10.95
N GLY A 10 5.26 -8.71 -9.79
CA GLY A 10 4.44 -9.19 -8.68
C GLY A 10 2.97 -9.38 -9.08
N LEU A 11 2.38 -8.40 -9.77
CA LEU A 11 1.03 -8.52 -10.31
C LEU A 11 0.90 -9.72 -11.25
N LEU A 12 1.83 -9.89 -12.19
CA LEU A 12 1.83 -11.01 -13.13
C LEU A 12 1.89 -12.35 -12.38
N VAL A 13 2.80 -12.50 -11.41
CA VAL A 13 2.95 -13.72 -10.61
C VAL A 13 1.64 -14.08 -9.91
N LEU A 14 0.99 -13.10 -9.25
CA LEU A 14 -0.27 -13.32 -8.54
C LEU A 14 -1.41 -13.70 -9.50
N LEU A 15 -1.53 -13.01 -10.65
CA LEU A 15 -2.59 -13.28 -11.62
C LEU A 15 -2.39 -14.63 -12.32
N VAL A 16 -1.17 -15.00 -12.69
CA VAL A 16 -0.86 -16.32 -13.28
C VAL A 16 -1.22 -17.42 -12.28
N ARG A 17 -0.85 -17.28 -11.02
CA ARG A 17 -1.21 -18.23 -9.96
C ARG A 17 -2.73 -18.38 -9.83
N ALA A 18 -3.47 -17.27 -9.75
CA ALA A 18 -4.93 -17.27 -9.63
C ALA A 18 -5.60 -17.91 -10.86
N ALA A 19 -5.13 -17.56 -12.06
CA ALA A 19 -5.65 -18.12 -13.31
C ALA A 19 -5.39 -19.62 -13.42
N SER A 20 -4.18 -20.07 -13.06
CA SER A 20 -3.82 -21.50 -13.05
C SER A 20 -4.66 -22.32 -12.05
N ALA A 21 -5.10 -21.69 -10.97
CA ALA A 21 -5.99 -22.32 -9.98
C ALA A 21 -7.49 -22.22 -10.36
N GLY A 22 -7.85 -21.51 -11.44
CA GLY A 22 -9.23 -21.28 -11.85
C GLY A 22 -10.04 -20.43 -10.88
N ARG A 23 -9.39 -19.59 -10.05
CA ARG A 23 -9.99 -18.86 -8.94
C ARG A 23 -10.28 -17.41 -9.30
N THR A 24 -11.53 -17.14 -9.66
CA THR A 24 -11.98 -15.77 -10.04
C THR A 24 -11.88 -14.78 -8.89
N ASP A 25 -12.18 -15.20 -7.66
CA ASP A 25 -12.05 -14.39 -6.46
C ASP A 25 -10.60 -13.94 -6.20
N GLN A 26 -9.63 -14.84 -6.41
CA GLN A 26 -8.21 -14.50 -6.36
C GLN A 26 -7.81 -13.53 -7.48
N ILE A 27 -8.30 -13.72 -8.71
CA ILE A 27 -8.01 -12.80 -9.82
C ILE A 27 -8.46 -11.38 -9.47
N VAL A 28 -9.65 -11.23 -8.89
CA VAL A 28 -10.16 -9.91 -8.46
C VAL A 28 -9.31 -9.35 -7.32
N ALA A 29 -9.09 -10.12 -6.25
CA ALA A 29 -8.34 -9.66 -5.08
C ALA A 29 -6.90 -9.27 -5.41
N PHE A 30 -6.21 -10.11 -6.17
CA PHE A 30 -4.82 -9.88 -6.57
C PHE A 30 -4.71 -8.81 -7.66
N GLY A 31 -5.70 -8.70 -8.55
CA GLY A 31 -5.79 -7.63 -9.54
C GLY A 31 -5.88 -6.26 -8.88
N VAL A 32 -6.78 -6.09 -7.92
CA VAL A 32 -6.91 -4.82 -7.16
C VAL A 32 -5.63 -4.49 -6.42
N TYR A 33 -5.05 -5.45 -5.69
CA TYR A 33 -3.81 -5.25 -4.95
C TYR A 33 -2.63 -4.93 -5.87
N GLY A 34 -2.38 -5.78 -6.87
CA GLY A 34 -1.23 -5.60 -7.77
C GLY A 34 -1.34 -4.33 -8.62
N LEU A 35 -2.55 -3.98 -9.10
CA LEU A 35 -2.77 -2.71 -9.81
C LEU A 35 -2.55 -1.50 -8.90
N SER A 36 -2.89 -1.58 -7.61
CA SER A 36 -2.62 -0.50 -6.65
C SER A 36 -1.12 -0.28 -6.45
N LEU A 37 -0.31 -1.35 -6.40
CA LEU A 37 1.16 -1.27 -6.38
C LEU A 37 1.71 -0.62 -7.65
N VAL A 38 1.26 -1.07 -8.82
CA VAL A 38 1.68 -0.51 -10.12
C VAL A 38 1.30 0.96 -10.20
N ALA A 39 0.09 1.34 -9.80
CA ALA A 39 -0.39 2.71 -9.81
C ALA A 39 0.46 3.64 -8.92
N LEU A 40 0.74 3.23 -7.67
CA LEU A 40 1.58 4.01 -6.77
C LEU A 40 2.98 4.20 -7.32
N TYR A 41 3.67 3.10 -7.67
CA TYR A 41 5.05 3.20 -8.12
C TYR A 41 5.18 3.92 -9.47
N SER A 42 4.19 3.79 -10.37
CA SER A 42 4.16 4.54 -11.62
C SER A 42 3.94 6.02 -11.36
N ALA A 43 2.97 6.41 -10.53
CA ALA A 43 2.73 7.80 -10.17
C ALA A 43 3.97 8.44 -9.54
N SER A 44 4.59 7.76 -8.58
CA SER A 44 5.82 8.22 -7.93
C SER A 44 6.98 8.35 -8.92
N THR A 45 7.18 7.35 -9.78
CA THR A 45 8.25 7.39 -10.81
C THR A 45 8.05 8.55 -11.78
N LEU A 46 6.82 8.75 -12.27
CA LEU A 46 6.51 9.86 -13.17
C LEU A 46 6.71 11.22 -12.50
N TYR A 47 6.27 11.37 -11.26
CA TYR A 47 6.46 12.60 -10.49
C TYR A 47 7.93 12.99 -10.33
N HIS A 48 8.81 11.98 -10.10
CA HIS A 48 10.25 12.25 -9.86
C HIS A 48 11.10 12.31 -11.13
N LEU A 49 10.67 11.73 -12.24
CA LEU A 49 11.46 11.67 -13.47
C LEU A 49 11.08 12.72 -14.51
N LEU A 50 9.79 13.11 -14.57
CA LEU A 50 9.34 13.99 -15.63
C LEU A 50 9.66 15.46 -15.34
N VAL A 51 10.30 16.12 -16.32
CA VAL A 51 10.50 17.56 -16.32
C VAL A 51 9.28 18.20 -16.96
N LEU A 52 8.41 18.80 -16.15
CA LEU A 52 7.13 19.36 -16.57
C LEU A 52 7.02 20.83 -16.13
N SER A 53 5.99 21.51 -16.65
CA SER A 53 5.59 22.82 -16.14
C SER A 53 5.22 22.75 -14.64
N PRO A 54 5.27 23.86 -13.89
CA PRO A 54 4.88 23.88 -12.47
C PRO A 54 3.49 23.28 -12.21
N ALA A 55 2.54 23.52 -13.12
CA ALA A 55 1.20 22.93 -13.03
C ALA A 55 1.20 21.41 -13.25
N GLY A 56 2.04 20.90 -14.15
CA GLY A 56 2.23 19.47 -14.39
C GLY A 56 2.82 18.77 -13.17
N VAL A 57 3.87 19.33 -12.59
CA VAL A 57 4.51 18.84 -11.36
C VAL A 57 3.49 18.79 -10.20
N ALA A 58 2.70 19.86 -10.02
CA ALA A 58 1.66 19.91 -8.98
C ALA A 58 0.59 18.82 -9.16
N ARG A 59 0.19 18.54 -10.41
CA ARG A 59 -0.76 17.45 -10.72
C ARG A 59 -0.18 16.08 -10.38
N LEU A 60 1.04 15.78 -10.82
CA LEU A 60 1.69 14.50 -10.55
C LEU A 60 1.93 14.30 -9.04
N ARG A 61 2.38 15.33 -8.33
CA ARG A 61 2.50 15.29 -6.87
C ARG A 61 1.19 14.94 -6.18
N ARG A 62 0.06 15.48 -6.68
CA ARG A 62 -1.26 15.17 -6.14
C ARG A 62 -1.62 13.70 -6.38
N VAL A 63 -1.42 13.21 -7.61
CA VAL A 63 -1.67 11.81 -7.95
C VAL A 63 -0.82 10.88 -7.11
N ASP A 64 0.48 11.13 -6.98
CA ASP A 64 1.41 10.36 -6.16
C ASP A 64 0.90 10.19 -4.72
N HIS A 65 0.48 11.29 -4.08
CA HIS A 65 -0.05 11.24 -2.71
C HIS A 65 -1.42 10.54 -2.59
N MET A 66 -2.27 10.65 -3.62
CA MET A 66 -3.56 9.93 -3.65
C MET A 66 -3.36 8.42 -3.79
N MET A 67 -2.35 7.99 -4.55
CA MET A 67 -2.07 6.56 -4.76
C MET A 67 -1.60 5.84 -3.49
N ILE A 68 -1.12 6.56 -2.47
CA ILE A 68 -0.83 5.96 -1.15
C ILE A 68 -2.11 5.40 -0.53
N PHE A 69 -3.22 6.15 -0.54
CA PHE A 69 -4.51 5.66 -0.05
C PHE A 69 -5.02 4.45 -0.84
N VAL A 70 -4.85 4.49 -2.17
CA VAL A 70 -5.22 3.38 -3.06
C VAL A 70 -4.40 2.14 -2.73
N LEU A 71 -3.07 2.27 -2.51
CA LEU A 71 -2.23 1.14 -2.13
C LEU A 71 -2.63 0.56 -0.78
N ILE A 72 -2.88 1.40 0.23
CA ILE A 72 -3.30 0.91 1.54
C ILE A 72 -4.59 0.09 1.39
N ALA A 73 -5.63 0.62 0.75
CA ALA A 73 -6.90 -0.09 0.55
C ALA A 73 -6.72 -1.34 -0.32
N GLY A 74 -5.92 -1.25 -1.38
CA GLY A 74 -5.57 -2.38 -2.24
C GLY A 74 -4.89 -3.51 -1.48
N THR A 75 -3.99 -3.18 -0.53
CA THR A 75 -3.29 -4.16 0.31
C THR A 75 -4.25 -4.92 1.24
N TYR A 76 -5.29 -4.27 1.76
CA TYR A 76 -6.33 -4.95 2.56
C TYR A 76 -7.20 -5.90 1.73
N THR A 77 -7.39 -5.62 0.44
CA THR A 77 -8.36 -6.32 -0.41
C THR A 77 -8.17 -7.84 -0.43
N PRO A 78 -6.97 -8.43 -0.64
CA PRO A 78 -6.82 -9.88 -0.61
C PRO A 78 -7.08 -10.49 0.77
N PHE A 79 -6.71 -9.83 1.87
CA PHE A 79 -7.01 -10.31 3.21
C PHE A 79 -8.52 -10.31 3.47
N CYS A 80 -9.23 -9.24 3.09
CA CYS A 80 -10.68 -9.16 3.25
C CYS A 80 -11.40 -10.20 2.39
N LEU A 81 -11.03 -10.34 1.12
CA LEU A 81 -11.79 -11.20 0.19
C LEU A 81 -11.49 -12.68 0.35
N LEU A 82 -10.25 -13.05 0.72
CA LEU A 82 -9.77 -14.42 0.68
C LEU A 82 -9.56 -15.06 2.06
N ALA A 83 -9.30 -14.25 3.10
CA ALA A 83 -9.05 -14.77 4.44
C ALA A 83 -10.20 -14.50 5.43
N LEU A 84 -10.91 -13.39 5.29
CA LEU A 84 -12.02 -13.06 6.19
C LEU A 84 -13.37 -13.52 5.65
N GLU A 85 -14.33 -13.76 6.57
CA GLU A 85 -15.69 -14.19 6.26
C GLU A 85 -16.74 -13.28 6.90
N GLY A 86 -17.99 -13.44 6.46
CA GLY A 86 -19.16 -12.78 7.04
C GLY A 86 -19.02 -11.25 7.13
N ALA A 87 -19.40 -10.72 8.29
CA ALA A 87 -19.39 -9.27 8.54
C ALA A 87 -17.98 -8.65 8.51
N TRP A 88 -16.92 -9.40 8.87
CA TRP A 88 -15.56 -8.92 8.80
C TRP A 88 -15.08 -8.68 7.36
N ARG A 89 -15.43 -9.57 6.43
CA ARG A 89 -15.11 -9.43 5.00
C ARG A 89 -15.66 -8.12 4.45
N VAL A 90 -16.97 -7.95 4.53
CA VAL A 90 -17.67 -6.79 3.94
C VAL A 90 -17.40 -5.52 4.74
N GLY A 91 -17.47 -5.60 6.07
CA GLY A 91 -17.32 -4.44 6.95
C GLY A 91 -15.93 -3.80 6.83
N LEU A 92 -14.85 -4.60 6.98
CA LEU A 92 -13.50 -4.07 6.89
C LEU A 92 -13.19 -3.55 5.48
N LEU A 93 -13.58 -4.28 4.43
CA LEU A 93 -13.36 -3.84 3.04
C LEU A 93 -14.08 -2.51 2.76
N SER A 94 -15.34 -2.37 3.20
CA SER A 94 -16.11 -1.14 3.01
C SER A 94 -15.50 0.03 3.78
N VAL A 95 -15.13 -0.16 5.03
CA VAL A 95 -14.50 0.88 5.87
C VAL A 95 -13.19 1.36 5.24
N ILE A 96 -12.32 0.43 4.85
CA ILE A 96 -11.00 0.77 4.28
C ILE A 96 -11.14 1.56 2.98
N TRP A 97 -11.97 1.13 2.04
CA TRP A 97 -12.15 1.83 0.77
C TRP A 97 -12.88 3.18 0.95
N SER A 98 -13.83 3.27 1.89
CA SER A 98 -14.47 4.54 2.22
C SER A 98 -13.49 5.55 2.82
N LEU A 99 -12.66 5.13 3.78
CA LEU A 99 -11.63 5.99 4.37
C LEU A 99 -10.55 6.36 3.34
N ALA A 100 -10.18 5.44 2.44
CA ALA A 100 -9.26 5.74 1.35
C ALA A 100 -9.86 6.79 0.39
N ALA A 101 -11.13 6.66 0.03
CA ALA A 101 -11.84 7.65 -0.77
C ALA A 101 -11.86 9.03 -0.09
N CYS A 102 -12.14 9.09 1.20
CA CYS A 102 -12.06 10.35 1.98
C CYS A 102 -10.65 10.96 1.94
N GLY A 103 -9.61 10.13 2.09
CA GLY A 103 -8.22 10.57 2.00
C GLY A 103 -7.84 11.09 0.60
N ILE A 104 -8.32 10.43 -0.46
CA ILE A 104 -8.15 10.87 -1.84
C ILE A 104 -8.85 12.22 -2.06
N MET A 105 -10.08 12.37 -1.61
CA MET A 105 -10.83 13.63 -1.71
C MET A 105 -10.13 14.75 -0.95
N LEU A 106 -9.61 14.48 0.25
CA LEU A 106 -8.81 15.44 0.99
C LEU A 106 -7.61 15.91 0.17
N LYS A 107 -6.84 15.00 -0.45
CA LYS A 107 -5.69 15.36 -1.28
C LYS A 107 -6.07 16.06 -2.59
N LEU A 108 -7.23 15.74 -3.13
CA LEU A 108 -7.75 16.41 -4.32
C LEU A 108 -8.04 17.90 -4.05
N PHE A 109 -8.67 18.21 -2.91
CA PHE A 109 -9.10 19.57 -2.58
C PHE A 109 -8.13 20.32 -1.68
N TRP A 110 -7.34 19.63 -0.85
CA TRP A 110 -6.41 20.26 0.09
C TRP A 110 -5.03 19.57 0.07
N MET A 111 -4.32 19.76 -1.05
CA MET A 111 -2.96 19.20 -1.21
C MET A 111 -1.96 19.76 -0.20
N GLU A 112 -2.12 21.02 0.19
CA GLU A 112 -1.23 21.73 1.14
C GLU A 112 -1.56 21.45 2.62
N ALA A 113 -2.38 20.43 2.90
CA ALA A 113 -2.64 19.97 4.28
C ALA A 113 -1.31 19.73 5.03
N PRO A 114 -1.24 20.08 6.32
CA PRO A 114 -0.02 19.89 7.11
C PRO A 114 0.50 18.46 6.99
N ARG A 115 1.83 18.30 6.90
CA ARG A 115 2.46 17.00 6.69
C ARG A 115 2.07 15.98 7.76
N TRP A 116 2.01 16.41 9.04
CA TRP A 116 1.62 15.53 10.14
C TRP A 116 0.22 14.93 9.94
N LEU A 117 -0.73 15.73 9.41
CA LEU A 117 -2.09 15.25 9.14
C LEU A 117 -2.08 14.17 8.04
N SER A 118 -1.31 14.37 6.98
CA SER A 118 -1.18 13.37 5.92
C SER A 118 -0.60 12.05 6.44
N VAL A 119 0.48 12.15 7.24
CA VAL A 119 1.12 10.99 7.85
C VAL A 119 0.17 10.28 8.83
N ALA A 120 -0.54 11.04 9.67
CA ALA A 120 -1.51 10.48 10.61
C ALA A 120 -2.64 9.73 9.88
N LEU A 121 -3.13 10.26 8.75
CA LEU A 121 -4.16 9.60 7.95
C LEU A 121 -3.64 8.31 7.28
N TYR A 122 -2.42 8.31 6.73
CA TYR A 122 -1.82 7.10 6.16
C TYR A 122 -1.60 6.02 7.22
N LEU A 123 -1.04 6.39 8.37
CA LEU A 123 -0.82 5.45 9.47
C LEU A 123 -2.16 4.99 10.08
N GLY A 124 -3.09 5.91 10.34
CA GLY A 124 -4.41 5.57 10.85
C GLY A 124 -5.11 4.55 9.95
N LEU A 125 -5.14 4.80 8.62
CA LEU A 125 -5.72 3.88 7.66
C LEU A 125 -4.96 2.54 7.62
N GLY A 126 -3.62 2.58 7.65
CA GLY A 126 -2.80 1.37 7.63
C GLY A 126 -3.01 0.47 8.85
N TRP A 127 -3.29 1.04 10.02
CA TRP A 127 -3.49 0.28 11.26
C TRP A 127 -4.95 -0.07 11.59
N VAL A 128 -5.92 0.31 10.75
CA VAL A 128 -7.35 -0.10 10.92
C VAL A 128 -7.50 -1.61 11.05
N GLY A 129 -6.65 -2.39 10.38
CA GLY A 129 -6.67 -3.85 10.44
C GLY A 129 -6.52 -4.45 11.85
N VAL A 130 -5.97 -3.69 12.80
CA VAL A 130 -5.88 -4.10 14.21
C VAL A 130 -7.27 -4.35 14.81
N ILE A 131 -8.31 -3.65 14.35
CA ILE A 131 -9.69 -3.86 14.79
C ILE A 131 -10.16 -5.28 14.43
N ALA A 132 -9.72 -5.81 13.30
CA ALA A 132 -10.03 -7.17 12.84
C ALA A 132 -8.96 -8.19 13.27
N ALA A 133 -8.01 -7.83 14.14
CA ALA A 133 -6.93 -8.72 14.56
C ALA A 133 -7.41 -10.10 15.04
N PRO A 134 -8.46 -10.23 15.88
CA PRO A 134 -8.94 -11.55 16.31
C PRO A 134 -9.35 -12.44 15.13
N ALA A 135 -10.05 -11.89 14.14
CA ALA A 135 -10.46 -12.62 12.95
C ALA A 135 -9.27 -12.96 12.04
N LEU A 136 -8.34 -12.03 11.88
CA LEU A 136 -7.12 -12.24 11.08
C LEU A 136 -6.20 -13.30 11.68
N PHE A 137 -6.00 -13.30 13.01
CA PHE A 137 -5.20 -14.32 13.70
C PHE A 137 -5.79 -15.73 13.61
N LEU A 138 -7.11 -15.85 13.47
CA LEU A 138 -7.78 -17.14 13.27
C LEU A 138 -7.69 -17.60 11.81
N ALA A 139 -7.73 -16.66 10.85
CA ALA A 139 -7.80 -16.97 9.43
C ALA A 139 -6.43 -17.09 8.75
N VAL A 140 -5.43 -16.30 9.17
CA VAL A 140 -4.12 -16.24 8.54
C VAL A 140 -3.07 -16.92 9.43
N PRO A 141 -2.23 -17.82 8.90
CA PRO A 141 -1.15 -18.44 9.67
C PRO A 141 -0.23 -17.40 10.31
N THR A 142 0.31 -17.73 11.49
CA THR A 142 1.15 -16.80 12.29
C THR A 142 2.31 -16.20 11.51
N GLY A 143 2.94 -16.98 10.60
CA GLY A 143 3.97 -16.47 9.71
C GLY A 143 3.47 -15.34 8.79
N GLY A 144 2.24 -15.47 8.28
CA GLY A 144 1.60 -14.42 7.46
C GLY A 144 1.35 -13.15 8.28
N ILE A 145 0.84 -13.30 9.50
CA ILE A 145 0.65 -12.16 10.43
C ILE A 145 1.98 -11.48 10.74
N ALA A 146 3.05 -12.25 10.98
CA ALA A 146 4.38 -11.68 11.25
C ALA A 146 4.88 -10.82 10.07
N TRP A 147 4.68 -11.27 8.83
CA TRP A 147 5.03 -10.49 7.63
C TRP A 147 4.18 -9.22 7.48
N VAL A 148 2.86 -9.31 7.77
CA VAL A 148 1.95 -8.14 7.75
C VAL A 148 2.38 -7.11 8.79
N LEU A 149 2.66 -7.54 10.03
CA LEU A 149 3.13 -6.66 11.10
C LEU A 149 4.50 -6.05 10.77
N GLY A 150 5.43 -6.85 10.24
CA GLY A 150 6.74 -6.38 9.80
C GLY A 150 6.62 -5.30 8.72
N GLY A 151 5.76 -5.52 7.73
CA GLY A 151 5.46 -4.53 6.69
C GLY A 151 4.83 -3.25 7.25
N GLY A 152 3.87 -3.37 8.17
CA GLY A 152 3.25 -2.23 8.86
C GLY A 152 4.25 -1.42 9.69
N LEU A 153 5.18 -2.08 10.37
CA LEU A 153 6.27 -1.42 11.11
C LEU A 153 7.24 -0.70 10.18
N LEU A 154 7.59 -1.30 9.04
CA LEU A 154 8.42 -0.65 8.02
C LEU A 154 7.74 0.59 7.45
N TYR A 155 6.46 0.52 7.09
CA TYR A 155 5.70 1.69 6.65
C TYR A 155 5.64 2.77 7.73
N THR A 156 5.44 2.38 8.99
CA THR A 156 5.40 3.31 10.12
C THR A 156 6.75 4.02 10.31
N ALA A 157 7.86 3.27 10.31
CA ALA A 157 9.20 3.83 10.43
C ALA A 157 9.50 4.81 9.29
N GLY A 158 9.19 4.43 8.04
CA GLY A 158 9.32 5.31 6.88
C GLY A 158 8.49 6.58 7.01
N ALA A 159 7.23 6.46 7.43
CA ALA A 159 6.33 7.59 7.60
C ALA A 159 6.83 8.58 8.67
N LEU A 160 7.41 8.08 9.77
CA LEU A 160 8.03 8.89 10.81
C LEU A 160 9.28 9.62 10.31
N ILE A 161 10.14 8.93 9.53
CA ILE A 161 11.30 9.53 8.85
C ILE A 161 10.85 10.67 7.92
N TYR A 162 9.82 10.43 7.12
CA TYR A 162 9.25 11.43 6.22
C TYR A 162 8.66 12.63 6.97
N TRP A 163 7.98 12.41 8.09
CA TRP A 163 7.41 13.46 8.91
C TRP A 163 8.48 14.34 9.53
N GLN A 164 9.49 13.72 10.16
CA GLN A 164 10.57 14.39 10.88
C GLN A 164 11.60 15.06 9.95
N LYS A 165 11.62 14.70 8.65
CA LYS A 165 12.65 15.10 7.67
C LYS A 165 14.08 14.71 8.08
N ARG A 166 14.21 13.58 8.76
CA ARG A 166 15.49 13.04 9.30
C ARG A 166 15.47 11.51 9.31
N PRO A 167 16.64 10.84 9.21
CA PRO A 167 17.96 11.39 8.98
C PRO A 167 18.22 11.73 7.50
N ASN A 168 19.24 12.55 7.24
CA ASN A 168 19.86 12.70 5.93
C ASN A 168 21.23 12.02 5.99
N LEU A 169 21.31 10.75 5.59
CA LEU A 169 22.48 9.91 5.79
C LEU A 169 23.66 10.31 4.90
N VAL A 170 23.36 10.62 3.64
CA VAL A 170 24.36 11.08 2.66
C VAL A 170 23.81 12.35 1.99
N PRO A 171 24.35 13.54 2.30
CA PRO A 171 23.87 14.77 1.70
C PRO A 171 23.89 14.72 0.17
N GLY A 172 22.76 15.06 -0.44
CA GLY A 172 22.60 15.06 -1.91
C GLY A 172 22.36 13.70 -2.57
N MET A 173 22.46 12.57 -1.83
CA MET A 173 22.24 11.22 -2.39
C MET A 173 21.20 10.40 -1.63
N LEU A 174 21.27 10.36 -0.29
CA LEU A 174 20.40 9.53 0.54
C LEU A 174 19.86 10.35 1.71
N GLY A 175 18.81 11.10 1.45
CA GLY A 175 18.08 11.88 2.43
C GLY A 175 16.86 11.13 2.99
N PHE A 176 16.08 11.86 3.81
CA PHE A 176 14.87 11.31 4.42
C PHE A 176 13.82 10.87 3.40
N HIS A 177 13.79 11.49 2.22
CA HIS A 177 12.81 11.19 1.18
C HIS A 177 13.14 9.89 0.45
N GLU A 178 14.40 9.67 0.11
CA GLU A 178 14.89 8.41 -0.48
C GLU A 178 14.73 7.26 0.52
N LEU A 179 15.04 7.51 1.79
CA LEU A 179 14.80 6.55 2.86
C LEU A 179 13.32 6.18 2.97
N TRP A 180 12.43 7.16 2.93
CA TRP A 180 10.99 6.92 2.90
C TRP A 180 10.61 5.95 1.78
N HIS A 181 11.09 6.16 0.55
CA HIS A 181 10.82 5.25 -0.57
C HIS A 181 11.36 3.85 -0.33
N LEU A 182 12.56 3.70 0.26
CA LEU A 182 13.11 2.37 0.58
C LEU A 182 12.24 1.63 1.60
N PHE A 183 11.76 2.31 2.63
CA PHE A 183 10.83 1.73 3.61
C PHE A 183 9.50 1.36 2.99
N VAL A 184 8.98 2.16 2.06
CA VAL A 184 7.75 1.83 1.32
C VAL A 184 7.93 0.58 0.47
N VAL A 185 9.06 0.45 -0.25
CA VAL A 185 9.35 -0.74 -1.05
C VAL A 185 9.51 -1.98 -0.16
N ALA A 186 10.24 -1.87 0.95
CA ALA A 186 10.42 -2.98 1.89
C ALA A 186 9.10 -3.41 2.55
N GLY A 187 8.27 -2.45 2.97
CA GLY A 187 6.93 -2.74 3.50
C GLY A 187 6.03 -3.41 2.46
N SER A 188 6.04 -2.92 1.21
CA SER A 188 5.30 -3.56 0.11
C SER A 188 5.77 -5.00 -0.14
N ALA A 189 7.08 -5.26 -0.08
CA ALA A 189 7.63 -6.60 -0.25
C ALA A 189 7.17 -7.56 0.85
N CYS A 190 7.11 -7.10 2.12
CA CYS A 190 6.59 -7.89 3.23
C CYS A 190 5.11 -8.25 3.02
N HIS A 191 4.26 -7.28 2.64
CA HIS A 191 2.85 -7.53 2.37
C HIS A 191 2.65 -8.43 1.14
N PHE A 192 3.43 -8.22 0.09
CA PHE A 192 3.41 -9.09 -1.10
C PHE A 192 3.76 -10.54 -0.74
N TRP A 193 4.79 -10.74 0.08
CA TRP A 193 5.18 -12.06 0.57
C TRP A 193 4.07 -12.70 1.39
N ALA A 194 3.42 -11.94 2.29
CA ALA A 194 2.28 -12.40 3.06
C ALA A 194 1.12 -12.85 2.16
N VAL A 195 0.77 -12.05 1.15
CA VAL A 195 -0.30 -12.38 0.20
C VAL A 195 0.04 -13.63 -0.60
N LEU A 196 1.25 -13.70 -1.17
CA LEU A 196 1.66 -14.81 -2.03
C LEU A 196 1.75 -16.17 -1.30
N HIS A 197 2.30 -16.17 -0.09
CA HIS A 197 2.63 -17.41 0.62
C HIS A 197 1.62 -17.81 1.70
N TYR A 198 0.81 -16.88 2.21
CA TYR A 198 -0.08 -17.15 3.33
C TYR A 198 -1.55 -16.85 3.05
N VAL A 199 -1.87 -15.94 2.12
CA VAL A 199 -3.27 -15.65 1.75
C VAL A 199 -3.68 -16.44 0.51
N ALA A 200 -2.86 -16.48 -0.52
CA ALA A 200 -3.16 -17.22 -1.75
C ALA A 200 -3.40 -18.73 -1.56
N PRO A 201 -2.79 -19.43 -0.57
CA PRO A 201 -3.11 -20.84 -0.29
C PRO A 201 -4.42 -21.06 0.48
N LEU A 202 -5.02 -20.03 1.11
CA LEU A 202 -6.23 -20.14 1.91
C LEU A 202 -7.51 -20.31 1.08
N ALA A 203 -7.45 -19.87 -0.13
CA ALA A 203 -8.61 -19.75 -1.02
C ALA A 203 -8.60 -20.84 -2.10
#